data_a92a5b92f656f3e2e2274f212e2a1fc6
#
_entry.id   a92a5b92f656f3e2e2274f212e2a1fc6
#
_cell.length_a   1.000
_cell.length_b   1.000
_cell.length_c   1.000
_cell.angle_alpha   90.00
_cell.angle_beta   90.00
_cell.angle_gamma   90.00
#
_symmetry.space_group_name_H-M   'P 1'
#
loop_
_entity.id
_entity.type
_entity.pdbx_description
1 polymer ?
#
loop_
_entity_poly.entity_id
_entity_poly.type
_entity_poly.pdbx_seq_one_letter_code
_entity_poly.pdbx_strand_id
1 'polypeptide(L)'
;NPIYRVLADLTGHESRIPVHLLVTASPNAPRILKMVAELARTLGCNGIAMQEGIWIDSLRITGAQANSFVAALILLTYPETRAALLVMSTKDILAYGLPSDRFDSVRVFANDNVAAFQDESFTELIRMIQPHTDRLLSIQSSTARRSHPSGGNR
;
A
#
# COMPACT_ATOMS: atom_id res chain seq x y z
N ASN A 1 10.19 1.39 13.57
CA ASN A 1 9.33 0.96 14.65
C ASN A 1 10.13 0.17 15.68
N PRO A 2 10.26 0.71 16.92
CA PRO A 2 11.08 0.04 17.93
C PRO A 2 10.60 -1.36 18.29
N ILE A 3 9.29 -1.56 18.33
CA ILE A 3 8.74 -2.86 18.66
C ILE A 3 9.13 -3.89 17.61
N TYR A 4 9.09 -3.48 16.37
CA TYR A 4 9.41 -4.37 15.28
C TYR A 4 10.89 -4.81 15.36
N ARG A 5 11.76 -3.88 15.69
CA ARG A 5 13.16 -4.19 15.86
C ARG A 5 13.39 -5.15 17.01
N VAL A 6 12.71 -4.95 18.11
CA VAL A 6 12.84 -5.80 19.27
C VAL A 6 12.44 -7.23 18.92
N LEU A 7 11.34 -7.38 18.16
CA LEU A 7 10.90 -8.70 17.75
C LEU A 7 11.93 -9.38 16.85
N ALA A 8 12.52 -8.63 15.94
CA ALA A 8 13.53 -9.18 15.06
C ALA A 8 14.75 -9.63 15.86
N ASP A 9 15.15 -8.85 16.84
CA ASP A 9 16.27 -9.21 17.69
C ASP A 9 15.99 -10.46 18.49
N LEU A 10 14.76 -10.57 18.99
CA LEU A 10 14.40 -11.73 19.80
C LEU A 10 14.39 -13.01 19.00
N THR A 11 14.05 -12.95 17.72
CA THR A 11 14.05 -14.14 16.90
C THR A 11 15.45 -14.53 16.45
N GLY A 12 16.39 -13.63 16.64
CA GLY A 12 17.78 -13.96 16.34
C GLY A 12 18.13 -13.98 14.88
N HIS A 13 17.26 -13.49 14.01
CA HIS A 13 17.61 -13.39 12.61
C HIS A 13 16.79 -12.30 11.97
N GLU A 14 17.17 -11.95 10.77
CA GLU A 14 16.56 -10.92 10.06
C GLU A 14 15.37 -11.42 9.41
N SER A 15 14.34 -11.61 10.12
CA SER A 15 13.15 -12.21 9.58
C SER A 15 12.19 -11.17 9.08
N ARG A 16 12.72 -10.16 8.44
CA ARG A 16 11.88 -9.16 7.88
C ARG A 16 11.11 -9.74 6.72
N ILE A 17 9.82 -9.72 6.75
CA ILE A 17 9.03 -10.17 5.61
C ILE A 17 8.98 -9.05 4.57
N PRO A 18 8.79 -9.40 3.30
CA PRO A 18 8.58 -8.37 2.29
C PRO A 18 7.31 -7.59 2.59
N VAL A 19 7.41 -6.27 2.51
CA VAL A 19 6.28 -5.38 2.75
C VAL A 19 6.18 -4.42 1.57
N HIS A 20 5.02 -4.40 0.94
CA HIS A 20 4.74 -3.53 -0.18
C HIS A 20 3.61 -2.60 0.19
N LEU A 21 3.67 -1.38 -0.30
CA LEU A 21 2.69 -0.36 0.02
C LEU A 21 2.03 0.14 -1.25
N LEU A 22 0.71 0.23 -1.23
CA LEU A 22 -0.05 0.86 -2.30
C LEU A 22 -0.75 2.08 -1.71
N VAL A 23 -0.47 3.25 -2.25
CA VAL A 23 -1.03 4.50 -1.77
C VAL A 23 -2.06 4.99 -2.77
N THR A 24 -3.24 5.32 -2.30
CA THR A 24 -4.30 5.81 -3.16
C THR A 24 -5.18 6.78 -2.40
N ALA A 25 -5.78 7.73 -3.11
CA ALA A 25 -6.71 8.67 -2.51
C ALA A 25 -8.07 8.03 -2.23
N SER A 26 -8.39 6.95 -2.94
CA SER A 26 -9.70 6.30 -2.83
C SER A 26 -9.54 4.80 -2.69
N PRO A 27 -9.12 4.33 -1.52
CA PRO A 27 -8.78 2.90 -1.37
C PRO A 27 -9.98 1.96 -1.51
N ASN A 28 -11.19 2.45 -1.32
CA ASN A 28 -12.35 1.58 -1.44
C ASN A 28 -13.03 1.62 -2.81
N ALA A 29 -12.44 2.27 -3.79
CA ALA A 29 -13.01 2.29 -5.12
C ALA A 29 -12.97 0.89 -5.73
N PRO A 30 -14.01 0.48 -6.47
CA PRO A 30 -14.04 -0.88 -7.04
C PRO A 30 -12.82 -1.20 -7.91
N ARG A 31 -12.32 -0.24 -8.65
CA ARG A 31 -11.14 -0.43 -9.46
C ARG A 31 -9.92 -0.74 -8.62
N ILE A 32 -9.82 -0.09 -7.47
CA ILE A 32 -8.70 -0.32 -6.56
C ILE A 32 -8.78 -1.72 -5.97
N LEU A 33 -9.96 -2.15 -5.58
CA LEU A 33 -10.11 -3.48 -5.01
C LEU A 33 -9.67 -4.57 -5.99
N LYS A 34 -10.03 -4.40 -7.25
CA LYS A 34 -9.63 -5.36 -8.26
C LYS A 34 -8.12 -5.33 -8.47
N MET A 35 -7.55 -4.14 -8.52
CA MET A 35 -6.13 -3.99 -8.70
C MET A 35 -5.35 -4.58 -7.53
N VAL A 36 -5.85 -4.43 -6.32
CA VAL A 36 -5.20 -4.95 -5.12
C VAL A 36 -5.05 -6.46 -5.21
N ALA A 37 -6.11 -7.16 -5.62
CA ALA A 37 -6.04 -8.60 -5.71
C ALA A 37 -4.98 -9.04 -6.72
N GLU A 38 -4.92 -8.38 -7.87
CA GLU A 38 -3.94 -8.72 -8.88
C GLU A 38 -2.54 -8.37 -8.44
N LEU A 39 -2.39 -7.23 -7.81
CA LEU A 39 -1.07 -6.79 -7.36
C LEU A 39 -0.54 -7.72 -6.28
N ALA A 40 -1.38 -8.14 -5.35
CA ALA A 40 -0.96 -9.05 -4.30
C ALA A 40 -0.45 -10.35 -4.90
N ARG A 41 -1.16 -10.86 -5.90
CA ARG A 41 -0.75 -12.09 -6.56
C ARG A 41 0.57 -11.90 -7.29
N THR A 42 0.72 -10.79 -7.99
CA THR A 42 1.94 -10.51 -8.74
C THR A 42 3.15 -10.37 -7.82
N LEU A 43 2.96 -9.75 -6.67
CA LEU A 43 4.04 -9.54 -5.73
C LEU A 43 4.27 -10.72 -4.80
N GLY A 44 3.40 -11.72 -4.86
CA GLY A 44 3.54 -12.87 -3.98
C GLY A 44 3.16 -12.59 -2.54
N CYS A 45 2.24 -11.66 -2.32
CA CYS A 45 1.81 -11.31 -0.98
C CYS A 45 0.64 -12.18 -0.57
N ASN A 46 0.77 -12.86 0.55
CA ASN A 46 -0.35 -13.63 1.08
C ASN A 46 -1.20 -12.81 2.04
N GLY A 47 -0.68 -11.68 2.50
CA GLY A 47 -1.42 -10.82 3.41
C GLY A 47 -1.78 -9.51 2.75
N ILE A 48 -3.00 -9.03 2.96
CA ILE A 48 -3.48 -7.76 2.44
C ILE A 48 -4.18 -7.02 3.57
N ALA A 49 -3.80 -5.77 3.79
CA ALA A 49 -4.46 -4.95 4.80
C ALA A 49 -5.04 -3.71 4.14
N MET A 50 -6.31 -3.47 4.39
CA MET A 50 -7.03 -2.29 3.96
C MET A 50 -7.93 -1.85 5.10
N GLN A 51 -8.44 -0.64 5.02
CA GLN A 51 -9.37 -0.21 6.04
C GLN A 51 -10.58 -1.13 6.11
N GLU A 52 -11.01 -1.67 4.97
CA GLU A 52 -12.19 -2.51 4.89
C GLU A 52 -12.00 -3.90 5.46
N GLY A 53 -10.78 -4.34 5.66
CA GLY A 53 -10.54 -5.65 6.21
C GLY A 53 -9.12 -6.12 6.03
N ILE A 54 -8.83 -7.26 6.58
CA ILE A 54 -7.52 -7.87 6.51
C ILE A 54 -7.69 -9.30 6.02
N TRP A 55 -6.90 -9.69 5.03
CA TRP A 55 -6.96 -11.03 4.43
C TRP A 55 -5.60 -11.70 4.52
N ILE A 56 -5.61 -12.98 4.83
CA ILE A 56 -4.41 -13.81 4.78
C ILE A 56 -4.79 -15.08 4.02
N ASP A 57 -4.02 -15.40 2.99
CA ASP A 57 -4.27 -16.57 2.15
C ASP A 57 -5.70 -16.55 1.59
N SER A 58 -6.17 -15.36 1.21
CA SER A 58 -7.48 -15.14 0.62
C SER A 58 -8.65 -15.28 1.59
N LEU A 59 -8.37 -15.48 2.86
CA LEU A 59 -9.41 -15.55 3.88
C LEU A 59 -9.46 -14.24 4.65
N ARG A 60 -10.65 -13.72 4.82
CA ARG A 60 -10.82 -12.49 5.59
C ARG A 60 -10.66 -12.81 7.07
N ILE A 61 -9.64 -12.22 7.68
CA ILE A 61 -9.31 -12.48 9.07
C ILE A 61 -10.06 -11.53 10.00
N THR A 62 -10.15 -10.26 9.62
CA THR A 62 -10.89 -9.29 10.40
C THR A 62 -11.71 -8.42 9.49
N GLY A 63 -12.71 -7.74 10.07
CA GLY A 63 -13.52 -6.79 9.34
C GLY A 63 -12.86 -5.42 9.25
N ALA A 64 -13.69 -4.42 9.03
CA ALA A 64 -13.21 -3.06 8.84
C ALA A 64 -12.54 -2.51 10.09
N GLN A 65 -11.52 -1.70 9.89
CA GLN A 65 -10.80 -1.05 10.95
C GLN A 65 -11.06 0.46 10.91
N ALA A 66 -10.63 1.16 11.96
CA ALA A 66 -10.84 2.60 12.05
C ALA A 66 -10.19 3.36 10.91
N ASN A 67 -9.01 2.89 10.48
CA ASN A 67 -8.31 3.50 9.36
C ASN A 67 -7.32 2.48 8.80
N SER A 68 -6.70 2.84 7.67
CA SER A 68 -5.80 1.89 7.01
C SER A 68 -4.48 1.72 7.76
N PHE A 69 -4.10 2.69 8.58
CA PHE A 69 -2.88 2.57 9.37
C PHE A 69 -3.02 1.46 10.40
N VAL A 70 -4.16 1.43 11.11
CA VAL A 70 -4.42 0.39 12.09
C VAL A 70 -4.48 -0.98 11.42
N ALA A 71 -5.15 -1.06 10.27
CA ALA A 71 -5.23 -2.32 9.55
C ALA A 71 -3.82 -2.84 9.20
N ALA A 72 -2.96 -1.94 8.75
CA ALA A 72 -1.60 -2.33 8.39
C ALA A 72 -0.83 -2.87 9.60
N LEU A 73 -0.95 -2.18 10.72
CA LEU A 73 -0.25 -2.64 11.93
C LEU A 73 -0.74 -4.01 12.36
N ILE A 74 -2.04 -4.24 12.28
CA ILE A 74 -2.60 -5.53 12.68
C ILE A 74 -2.05 -6.64 11.79
N LEU A 75 -2.06 -6.43 10.47
CA LEU A 75 -1.57 -7.46 9.57
C LEU A 75 -0.11 -7.82 9.87
N LEU A 76 0.70 -6.81 10.16
CA LEU A 76 2.11 -7.05 10.39
C LEU A 76 2.40 -7.79 11.69
N THR A 77 1.39 -7.95 12.55
CA THR A 77 1.56 -8.74 13.76
C THR A 77 1.16 -10.19 13.60
N TYR A 78 0.50 -10.56 12.49
CA TYR A 78 0.10 -11.93 12.28
C TYR A 78 1.27 -12.78 11.81
N PRO A 79 1.62 -13.83 12.55
CA PRO A 79 2.78 -14.64 12.15
C PRO A 79 2.57 -15.39 10.84
N GLU A 80 1.33 -15.57 10.43
CA GLU A 80 1.05 -16.23 9.16
C GLU A 80 1.37 -15.37 7.95
N THR A 81 1.60 -14.09 8.15
CA THR A 81 1.91 -13.19 7.05
C THR A 81 3.34 -13.43 6.58
N ARG A 82 3.49 -13.87 5.34
CA ARG A 82 4.82 -14.11 4.77
C ARG A 82 5.27 -12.98 3.87
N ALA A 83 4.34 -12.25 3.31
CA ALA A 83 4.60 -11.05 2.53
C ALA A 83 3.33 -10.21 2.56
N ALA A 84 3.45 -8.94 2.81
CA ALA A 84 2.30 -8.08 3.05
C ALA A 84 2.13 -7.01 1.98
N LEU A 85 0.90 -6.81 1.55
CA LEU A 85 0.52 -5.66 0.74
C LEU A 85 -0.36 -4.77 1.59
N LEU A 86 0.11 -3.58 1.87
CA LEU A 86 -0.61 -2.61 2.69
C LEU A 86 -1.22 -1.57 1.76
N VAL A 87 -2.54 -1.41 1.84
CA VAL A 87 -3.24 -0.44 1.01
C VAL A 87 -3.67 0.71 1.92
N MET A 88 -3.07 1.87 1.73
CA MET A 88 -3.30 3.00 2.61
C MET A 88 -3.76 4.22 1.84
N SER A 89 -4.59 5.01 2.47
CA SER A 89 -5.00 6.27 1.87
C SER A 89 -3.95 7.32 2.13
N THR A 90 -3.87 8.29 1.22
CA THR A 90 -2.97 9.43 1.41
C THR A 90 -3.30 10.14 2.71
N LYS A 91 -4.59 10.25 3.02
CA LYS A 91 -5.04 10.90 4.24
C LYS A 91 -4.49 10.21 5.49
N ASP A 92 -4.55 8.89 5.51
CA ASP A 92 -4.10 8.15 6.69
C ASP A 92 -2.58 8.25 6.86
N ILE A 93 -1.83 8.23 5.77
CA ILE A 93 -0.38 8.37 5.88
C ILE A 93 -0.01 9.74 6.43
N LEU A 94 -0.67 10.78 5.96
CA LEU A 94 -0.38 12.12 6.45
C LEU A 94 -0.79 12.30 7.90
N ALA A 95 -1.85 11.60 8.33
CA ALA A 95 -2.34 11.73 9.69
C ALA A 95 -1.57 10.88 10.69
N TYR A 96 -1.21 9.67 10.30
CA TYR A 96 -0.65 8.71 11.26
C TYR A 96 0.76 8.26 10.94
N GLY A 97 1.25 8.54 9.75
CA GLY A 97 2.59 8.13 9.36
C GLY A 97 2.61 6.77 8.68
N LEU A 98 3.80 6.21 8.58
CA LEU A 98 4.01 4.93 7.90
C LEU A 98 4.09 3.81 8.91
N PRO A 99 3.47 2.66 8.62
CA PRO A 99 3.41 1.57 9.58
C PRO A 99 4.67 0.71 9.64
N SER A 100 5.64 0.96 8.79
CA SER A 100 6.87 0.21 8.77
C SER A 100 8.03 1.13 8.43
N ASP A 101 9.22 0.75 8.89
CA ASP A 101 10.41 1.53 8.61
C ASP A 101 10.89 1.35 7.18
N ARG A 102 10.52 0.27 6.54
CA ARG A 102 11.04 -0.02 5.22
C ARG A 102 10.03 -0.78 4.40
N PHE A 103 9.96 -0.43 3.13
CA PHE A 103 9.08 -1.09 2.16
C PHE A 103 9.91 -1.59 0.99
N ASP A 104 9.61 -2.80 0.54
CA ASP A 104 10.30 -3.34 -0.62
C ASP A 104 9.88 -2.65 -1.89
N SER A 105 8.66 -2.13 -1.92
CA SER A 105 8.24 -1.25 -3.00
C SER A 105 7.05 -0.42 -2.52
N VAL A 106 6.91 0.75 -3.10
CA VAL A 106 5.77 1.62 -2.85
C VAL A 106 5.19 2.01 -4.20
N ARG A 107 3.91 1.82 -4.35
CA ARG A 107 3.20 2.24 -5.56
C ARG A 107 2.19 3.30 -5.20
N VAL A 108 2.22 4.39 -5.93
CA VAL A 108 1.26 5.47 -5.75
C VAL A 108 0.31 5.46 -6.93
N PHE A 109 -0.96 5.22 -6.64
CA PHE A 109 -1.95 5.14 -7.71
C PHE A 109 -2.50 6.52 -8.00
N ALA A 110 -2.19 7.01 -9.17
CA ALA A 110 -2.70 8.28 -9.64
C ALA A 110 -3.94 7.98 -10.46
N ASN A 111 -5.10 8.19 -9.87
CA ASN A 111 -6.32 7.91 -10.58
C ASN A 111 -6.67 9.10 -11.48
N ASP A 112 -7.90 9.13 -11.95
CA ASP A 112 -8.31 10.16 -12.88
C ASP A 112 -8.28 11.56 -12.30
N ASN A 113 -8.25 11.69 -11.02
CA ASN A 113 -8.23 12.99 -10.39
C ASN A 113 -6.79 13.46 -10.23
N VAL A 114 -6.23 13.95 -11.31
CA VAL A 114 -4.83 14.37 -11.32
C VAL A 114 -4.59 15.49 -10.32
N ALA A 115 -5.58 16.36 -10.16
CA ALA A 115 -5.41 17.50 -9.27
C ALA A 115 -5.11 17.08 -7.84
N ALA A 116 -5.61 15.92 -7.43
CA ALA A 116 -5.38 15.46 -6.07
C ALA A 116 -3.91 15.13 -5.82
N PHE A 117 -3.14 14.95 -6.88
CA PHE A 117 -1.75 14.60 -6.74
C PHE A 117 -0.81 15.73 -7.08
N GLN A 118 -1.34 16.95 -7.18
CA GLN A 118 -0.50 18.08 -7.52
C GLN A 118 -0.44 19.12 -6.43
N ASP A 119 -1.03 18.88 -5.30
CA ASP A 119 -0.99 19.86 -4.23
C ASP A 119 0.17 19.59 -3.30
N GLU A 120 0.30 20.41 -2.27
CA GLU A 120 1.39 20.27 -1.33
C GLU A 120 1.32 19.01 -0.50
N SER A 121 0.11 18.50 -0.32
CA SER A 121 -0.05 17.26 0.43
C SER A 121 0.63 16.09 -0.27
N PHE A 122 0.53 16.05 -1.59
CA PHE A 122 1.19 14.99 -2.32
C PHE A 122 2.71 15.10 -2.21
N THR A 123 3.23 16.33 -2.30
CA THR A 123 4.66 16.53 -2.15
C THR A 123 5.13 16.08 -0.77
N GLU A 124 4.36 16.42 0.25
CA GLU A 124 4.68 16.02 1.60
C GLU A 124 4.64 14.50 1.74
N LEU A 125 3.65 13.86 1.12
CA LEU A 125 3.52 12.42 1.15
C LEU A 125 4.76 11.74 0.55
N ILE A 126 5.19 12.20 -0.61
CA ILE A 126 6.36 11.63 -1.27
C ILE A 126 7.60 11.83 -0.41
N ARG A 127 7.73 12.98 0.21
CA ARG A 127 8.86 13.27 1.07
C ARG A 127 8.90 12.33 2.27
N MET A 128 7.73 11.96 2.80
CA MET A 128 7.67 11.02 3.90
C MET A 128 8.05 9.61 3.47
N ILE A 129 7.71 9.23 2.27
CA ILE A 129 7.88 7.85 1.82
C ILE A 129 9.28 7.56 1.31
N GLN A 130 9.87 8.50 0.61
CA GLN A 130 11.13 8.25 -0.08
C GLN A 130 12.23 7.64 0.76
N PRO A 131 12.45 8.08 2.01
CA PRO A 131 13.53 7.49 2.80
C PRO A 131 13.31 6.03 3.17
N HIS A 132 12.11 5.51 2.96
CA HIS A 132 11.75 4.18 3.44
C HIS A 132 11.65 3.15 2.33
N THR A 133 11.99 3.51 1.09
CA THR A 133 11.95 2.55 0.00
C THR A 133 12.93 2.94 -1.09
N ASP A 134 13.43 1.93 -1.78
CA ASP A 134 14.28 2.15 -2.94
C ASP A 134 13.47 2.05 -4.22
N ARG A 135 12.22 1.67 -4.14
CA ARG A 135 11.40 1.47 -5.32
C ARG A 135 10.06 2.18 -5.20
N LEU A 136 10.04 3.41 -5.64
CA LEU A 136 8.82 4.21 -5.62
C LEU A 136 8.29 4.29 -7.05
N LEU A 137 7.12 3.72 -7.27
CA LEU A 137 6.53 3.60 -8.60
C LEU A 137 5.19 4.32 -8.66
N SER A 138 4.87 4.81 -9.83
CA SER A 138 3.60 5.47 -10.04
C SER A 138 2.74 4.63 -10.97
N ILE A 139 1.49 4.42 -10.61
CA ILE A 139 0.57 3.66 -11.42
C ILE A 139 -0.46 4.62 -12.01
N GLN A 140 -0.60 4.58 -13.34
CA GLN A 140 -1.54 5.44 -14.02
C GLN A 140 -2.85 4.71 -14.26
N SER A 141 -3.90 5.47 -14.36
CA SER A 141 -5.19 4.91 -14.71
C SER A 141 -5.14 4.39 -16.15
N SER A 142 -5.57 3.17 -16.35
CA SER A 142 -5.58 2.61 -17.69
C SER A 142 -6.61 3.29 -18.57
N THR A 143 -7.64 3.83 -17.97
CA THR A 143 -8.65 4.54 -18.75
C THR A 143 -8.06 5.77 -19.43
N ALA A 144 -7.28 6.53 -18.68
CA ALA A 144 -6.66 7.72 -19.25
C ALA A 144 -5.71 7.34 -20.36
N ARG A 145 -4.98 6.26 -20.19
CA ARG A 145 -4.02 5.85 -21.17
C ARG A 145 -4.70 5.37 -22.44
N ARG A 146 -5.82 4.72 -22.31
CA ARG A 146 -6.48 4.16 -23.44
C ARG A 146 -7.09 5.22 -24.35
N SER A 147 -7.56 6.29 -23.78
CA SER A 147 -8.17 7.33 -24.60
C SER A 147 -7.15 8.12 -25.38
N HIS A 148 -5.92 8.11 -24.95
CA HIS A 148 -4.91 8.91 -25.59
C HIS A 148 -4.53 8.44 -27.00
N PRO A 149 -4.25 7.19 -27.21
CA PRO A 149 -3.76 6.80 -28.55
C PRO A 149 -4.80 6.86 -29.63
N SER A 150 -6.03 6.84 -29.30
CA SER A 150 -7.03 6.81 -30.34
C SER A 150 -6.99 8.09 -31.16
N GLY A 151 -6.49 9.14 -30.60
CA GLY A 151 -6.40 10.36 -31.38
C GLY A 151 -5.36 10.31 -32.45
N GLY A 152 -4.49 9.44 -32.33
CA GLY A 152 -3.42 9.40 -33.27
C GLY A 152 -3.73 8.74 -34.51
N ASN A 153 -4.63 8.35 -34.80
CA ASN A 153 -4.76 7.67 -35.85
C ASN A 153 -5.20 8.15 -36.82
N ARG A 154 -5.08 8.51 -37.05
CA ARG A 154 -5.43 8.82 -37.96
C ARG A 154 -5.01 9.07 -38.70
#